data_0b6b8464481d368922508ae6dea455c7
#
_entry.id   0b6b8464481d368922508ae6dea455c7
#
_cell.length_a   1.000
_cell.length_b   1.000
_cell.length_c   1.000
_cell.angle_alpha   90.00
_cell.angle_beta   90.00
_cell.angle_gamma   90.00
#
_symmetry.space_group_name_H-M   'P 1'
#
loop_
_entity.id
_entity.type
_entity.pdbx_description
1 polymer ?
#
loop_
_entity_poly.entity_id
_entity_poly.type
_entity_poly.pdbx_seq_one_letter_code
_entity_poly.pdbx_strand_id
1 'polypeptide(L)'
;KEGTENLSALELNERLESLGTNLNASASLDSSRINMDTLSVNFAESLALMNDVLQNPAFSEEEIERKRSNWIEGIRKEEARPQTQALRVLPGLMFGEGHAYSQPLTGSGTPESIKSLTREDLIQHAQTWLRPDNAKLVIVGDTNVEQAQSLLEEQFASWQAPASDKPEKTLDASMASGTSRVFLIDKPGNPQSVIIAGQLAPSGQVDNADTIDVMNTILGGSFTSRLNMNLREDKGWSYGARSIWLDNEGPGLLIALAPVQTDKTKESIQEIMKEFTQYEGD
;
A
#
# COMPACT_ATOMS: atom_id res chain seq x y z
N LYS A 1 6.24 -5.41 15.88
CA LYS A 1 6.07 -6.31 17.02
C LYS A 1 7.33 -7.19 17.26
N GLU A 2 8.45 -6.81 16.75
CA GLU A 2 9.71 -7.56 16.86
C GLU A 2 10.59 -7.05 18.02
N GLY A 3 9.97 -6.40 19.01
CA GLY A 3 10.61 -5.92 20.23
C GLY A 3 11.01 -4.44 20.16
N THR A 4 11.26 -3.92 21.35
CA THR A 4 11.78 -2.58 21.59
C THR A 4 13.11 -2.69 22.34
N GLU A 5 13.78 -1.57 22.60
CA GLU A 5 14.97 -1.58 23.48
C GLU A 5 14.64 -2.03 24.91
N ASN A 6 13.35 -1.92 25.32
CA ASN A 6 12.87 -2.22 26.66
C ASN A 6 12.21 -3.60 26.79
N LEU A 7 11.67 -4.14 25.71
CA LEU A 7 10.90 -5.38 25.68
C LEU A 7 11.31 -6.27 24.50
N SER A 8 11.57 -7.54 24.76
CA SER A 8 11.70 -8.52 23.69
C SER A 8 10.42 -8.66 22.87
N ALA A 9 10.51 -9.29 21.71
CA ALA A 9 9.33 -9.55 20.87
C ALA A 9 8.25 -10.36 21.63
N LEU A 10 8.65 -11.32 22.44
CA LEU A 10 7.73 -12.14 23.23
C LEU A 10 7.05 -11.29 24.31
N GLU A 11 7.82 -10.58 25.13
CA GLU A 11 7.29 -9.75 26.22
C GLU A 11 6.35 -8.66 25.71
N LEU A 12 6.69 -8.01 24.58
CA LEU A 12 5.82 -7.04 23.95
C LEU A 12 4.48 -7.65 23.53
N ASN A 13 4.50 -8.82 22.90
CA ASN A 13 3.26 -9.49 22.48
C ASN A 13 2.42 -9.95 23.68
N GLU A 14 3.04 -10.55 24.71
CA GLU A 14 2.34 -10.93 25.94
C GLU A 14 1.70 -9.72 26.65
N ARG A 15 2.40 -8.57 26.66
CA ARG A 15 1.87 -7.34 27.24
C ARG A 15 0.67 -6.82 26.47
N LEU A 16 0.77 -6.77 25.14
CA LEU A 16 -0.35 -6.36 24.28
C LEU A 16 -1.57 -7.27 24.45
N GLU A 17 -1.35 -8.59 24.50
CA GLU A 17 -2.42 -9.56 24.72
C GLU A 17 -3.07 -9.40 26.09
N SER A 18 -2.29 -9.19 27.15
CA SER A 18 -2.82 -8.98 28.50
C SER A 18 -3.71 -7.74 28.64
N LEU A 19 -3.46 -6.73 27.80
CA LEU A 19 -4.26 -5.50 27.72
C LEU A 19 -5.45 -5.61 26.75
N GLY A 20 -5.58 -6.72 26.03
CA GLY A 20 -6.55 -6.84 24.95
C GLY A 20 -6.29 -5.83 23.82
N THR A 21 -5.02 -5.49 23.60
CA THR A 21 -4.60 -4.47 22.65
C THR A 21 -4.06 -5.10 21.37
N ASN A 22 -4.56 -4.64 20.26
CA ASN A 22 -4.03 -4.98 18.94
C ASN A 22 -3.24 -3.79 18.37
N LEU A 23 -1.96 -4.00 18.12
CA LEU A 23 -1.05 -3.00 17.55
C LEU A 23 -0.54 -3.51 16.20
N ASN A 24 -0.79 -2.78 15.12
CA ASN A 24 -0.35 -3.12 13.77
C ASN A 24 0.34 -1.94 13.11
N ALA A 25 1.38 -2.24 12.33
CA ALA A 25 2.03 -1.27 11.47
C ALA A 25 1.90 -1.70 10.00
N SER A 26 1.69 -0.72 9.14
CA SER A 26 1.61 -0.90 7.68
C SER A 26 2.28 0.28 6.98
N ALA A 27 2.67 0.06 5.74
CA ALA A 27 3.20 1.12 4.88
C ALA A 27 2.50 1.06 3.51
N SER A 28 2.33 2.23 2.91
CA SER A 28 1.92 2.43 1.52
C SER A 28 3.03 3.16 0.77
N LEU A 29 2.77 3.57 -0.47
CA LEU A 29 3.72 4.37 -1.25
C LEU A 29 4.06 5.70 -0.57
N ASP A 30 3.09 6.33 0.11
CA ASP A 30 3.20 7.69 0.62
C ASP A 30 3.21 7.80 2.14
N SER A 31 2.78 6.78 2.86
CA SER A 31 2.63 6.86 4.31
C SER A 31 2.98 5.57 5.03
N SER A 32 3.44 5.72 6.27
CA SER A 32 3.49 4.64 7.26
C SER A 32 2.39 4.88 8.29
N ARG A 33 1.71 3.83 8.72
CA ARG A 33 0.62 3.89 9.67
C ARG A 33 0.83 2.89 10.80
N ILE A 34 0.58 3.35 12.02
CA ILE A 34 0.46 2.50 13.20
C ILE A 34 -0.98 2.58 13.66
N ASN A 35 -1.68 1.45 13.72
CA ASN A 35 -3.04 1.35 14.23
C ASN A 35 -3.00 0.61 15.57
N MET A 36 -3.73 1.14 16.53
CA MET A 36 -3.92 0.54 17.83
C MET A 36 -5.40 0.46 18.16
N ASP A 37 -5.88 -0.75 18.42
CA ASP A 37 -7.21 -0.99 18.96
C ASP A 37 -7.05 -1.48 20.41
N THR A 38 -7.73 -0.83 21.34
CA THR A 38 -7.63 -1.18 22.77
C THR A 38 -8.93 -0.88 23.52
N LEU A 39 -9.08 -1.47 24.68
CA LEU A 39 -10.16 -1.10 25.61
C LEU A 39 -9.87 0.26 26.23
N SER A 40 -10.91 1.09 26.43
CA SER A 40 -10.76 2.44 27.01
C SER A 40 -10.08 2.42 28.38
N VAL A 41 -10.32 1.40 29.19
CA VAL A 41 -9.69 1.23 30.51
C VAL A 41 -8.19 0.97 30.44
N ASN A 42 -7.69 0.45 29.32
CA ASN A 42 -6.29 0.12 29.08
C ASN A 42 -5.61 1.11 28.12
N PHE A 43 -6.29 2.20 27.76
CA PHE A 43 -5.80 3.15 26.73
C PHE A 43 -4.44 3.76 27.08
N ALA A 44 -4.26 4.23 28.30
CA ALA A 44 -3.01 4.85 28.73
C ALA A 44 -1.81 3.88 28.68
N GLU A 45 -2.00 2.65 29.15
CA GLU A 45 -0.95 1.63 29.17
C GLU A 45 -0.63 1.12 27.76
N SER A 46 -1.65 0.98 26.93
CA SER A 46 -1.49 0.60 25.51
C SER A 46 -0.81 1.72 24.70
N LEU A 47 -1.11 2.96 25.01
CA LEU A 47 -0.47 4.14 24.40
C LEU A 47 1.01 4.21 24.74
N ALA A 48 1.38 3.87 25.97
CA ALA A 48 2.78 3.76 26.39
C ALA A 48 3.55 2.69 25.61
N LEU A 49 2.94 1.53 25.36
CA LEU A 49 3.53 0.48 24.51
C LEU A 49 3.68 0.92 23.05
N MET A 50 2.66 1.61 22.51
CA MET A 50 2.74 2.16 21.16
C MET A 50 3.87 3.20 21.04
N ASN A 51 4.01 4.04 22.04
CA ASN A 51 5.09 5.04 22.12
C ASN A 51 6.47 4.37 22.19
N ASP A 52 6.63 3.31 22.99
CA ASP A 52 7.89 2.55 23.07
C ASP A 52 8.24 1.89 21.73
N VAL A 53 7.27 1.29 21.04
CA VAL A 53 7.46 0.74 19.68
C VAL A 53 7.87 1.82 18.68
N LEU A 54 7.33 3.03 18.81
CA LEU A 54 7.61 4.13 17.89
C LEU A 54 8.99 4.76 18.12
N GLN A 55 9.35 5.02 19.39
CA GLN A 55 10.56 5.75 19.72
C GLN A 55 11.78 4.86 19.96
N ASN A 56 11.59 3.63 20.42
CA ASN A 56 12.65 2.72 20.86
C ASN A 56 12.61 1.35 20.15
N PRO A 57 12.42 1.28 18.81
CA PRO A 57 12.43 -0.01 18.13
C PRO A 57 13.81 -0.68 18.23
N ALA A 58 13.86 -1.95 18.62
CA ALA A 58 15.11 -2.67 18.85
C ALA A 58 15.94 -2.88 17.58
N PHE A 59 15.31 -3.08 16.43
CA PHE A 59 15.95 -3.46 15.17
C PHE A 59 16.99 -4.56 15.35
N SER A 60 16.66 -5.63 16.11
CA SER A 60 17.61 -6.70 16.36
C SER A 60 17.98 -7.43 15.07
N GLU A 61 19.24 -7.79 14.90
CA GLU A 61 19.72 -8.46 13.69
C GLU A 61 19.01 -9.81 13.47
N GLU A 62 18.75 -10.56 14.53
CA GLU A 62 18.05 -11.83 14.47
C GLU A 62 16.65 -11.67 13.86
N GLU A 63 15.87 -10.69 14.33
CA GLU A 63 14.53 -10.41 13.81
C GLU A 63 14.56 -9.86 12.39
N ILE A 64 15.56 -9.05 12.05
CA ILE A 64 15.76 -8.56 10.69
C ILE A 64 15.99 -9.73 9.74
N GLU A 65 16.89 -10.66 10.06
CA GLU A 65 17.21 -11.81 9.21
C GLU A 65 16.03 -12.78 9.11
N ARG A 66 15.30 -12.99 10.18
CA ARG A 66 14.07 -13.79 10.16
C ARG A 66 13.01 -13.16 9.24
N LYS A 67 12.81 -11.84 9.35
CA LYS A 67 11.88 -11.09 8.49
C LYS A 67 12.35 -11.06 7.04
N ARG A 68 13.64 -10.82 6.79
CA ARG A 68 14.24 -10.84 5.47
C ARG A 68 13.95 -12.15 4.74
N SER A 69 14.21 -13.28 5.39
CA SER A 69 13.98 -14.60 4.82
C SER A 69 12.51 -14.81 4.45
N ASN A 70 11.59 -14.50 5.36
CA ASN A 70 10.15 -14.60 5.11
C ASN A 70 9.67 -13.67 4.01
N TRP A 71 10.24 -12.46 3.92
CA TRP A 71 9.89 -11.47 2.92
C TRP A 71 10.30 -11.91 1.51
N ILE A 72 11.51 -12.45 1.35
CA ILE A 72 12.00 -13.00 0.08
C ILE A 72 11.14 -14.17 -0.37
N GLU A 73 10.72 -15.07 0.54
CA GLU A 73 9.78 -16.13 0.21
C GLU A 73 8.40 -15.59 -0.20
N GLY A 74 7.96 -14.49 0.40
CA GLY A 74 6.76 -13.75 -0.01
C GLY A 74 6.88 -13.26 -1.45
N ILE A 75 8.00 -12.62 -1.81
CA ILE A 75 8.28 -12.14 -3.18
C ILE A 75 8.23 -13.29 -4.19
N ARG A 76 8.84 -14.44 -3.89
CA ARG A 76 8.79 -15.61 -4.77
C ARG A 76 7.36 -16.11 -5.02
N LYS A 77 6.51 -16.06 -3.98
CA LYS A 77 5.08 -16.40 -4.12
C LYS A 77 4.31 -15.39 -4.96
N GLU A 78 4.65 -14.10 -4.87
CA GLU A 78 4.10 -13.07 -5.75
C GLU A 78 4.48 -13.29 -7.21
N GLU A 79 5.76 -13.59 -7.48
CA GLU A 79 6.26 -13.85 -8.82
C GLU A 79 5.68 -15.14 -9.45
N ALA A 80 5.28 -16.09 -8.62
CA ALA A 80 4.63 -17.31 -9.09
C ALA A 80 3.19 -17.09 -9.56
N ARG A 81 2.51 -16.06 -9.06
CA ARG A 81 1.09 -15.76 -9.37
C ARG A 81 1.00 -14.73 -10.50
N PRO A 82 0.28 -15.00 -11.60
CA PRO A 82 0.21 -14.10 -12.75
C PRO A 82 -0.23 -12.67 -12.40
N GLN A 83 -1.26 -12.53 -11.56
CA GLN A 83 -1.79 -11.22 -11.17
C GLN A 83 -0.78 -10.39 -10.38
N THR A 84 -0.16 -10.97 -9.36
CA THR A 84 0.82 -10.24 -8.55
C THR A 84 2.10 -9.96 -9.33
N GLN A 85 2.51 -10.88 -10.20
CA GLN A 85 3.63 -10.64 -11.11
C GLN A 85 3.38 -9.44 -12.03
N ALA A 86 2.18 -9.32 -12.60
CA ALA A 86 1.84 -8.19 -13.45
C ALA A 86 1.81 -6.86 -12.66
N LEU A 87 1.30 -6.86 -11.42
CA LEU A 87 1.32 -5.70 -10.52
C LEU A 87 2.74 -5.31 -10.06
N ARG A 88 3.69 -6.24 -10.09
CA ARG A 88 5.09 -5.94 -9.82
C ARG A 88 5.77 -5.21 -10.98
N VAL A 89 5.40 -5.53 -12.22
CA VAL A 89 6.00 -4.97 -13.44
C VAL A 89 5.38 -3.65 -13.85
N LEU A 90 4.07 -3.49 -13.66
CA LEU A 90 3.29 -2.36 -14.15
C LEU A 90 3.86 -0.99 -13.76
N PRO A 91 4.24 -0.71 -12.49
CA PRO A 91 4.68 0.63 -12.10
C PRO A 91 5.94 1.09 -12.83
N GLY A 92 6.93 0.20 -13.01
CA GLY A 92 8.13 0.52 -13.76
C GLY A 92 7.85 0.91 -15.21
N LEU A 93 6.82 0.30 -15.83
CA LEU A 93 6.37 0.62 -17.18
C LEU A 93 5.60 1.95 -17.25
N MET A 94 4.91 2.33 -16.16
CA MET A 94 4.08 3.52 -16.10
C MET A 94 4.86 4.77 -15.69
N PHE A 95 5.63 4.67 -14.62
CA PHE A 95 6.37 5.80 -14.04
C PHE A 95 7.79 5.94 -14.60
N GLY A 96 8.34 4.87 -15.14
CA GLY A 96 9.71 4.83 -15.62
C GLY A 96 10.74 4.51 -14.52
N GLU A 97 11.94 4.14 -14.93
CA GLU A 97 13.02 3.79 -14.04
C GLU A 97 13.49 5.01 -13.22
N GLY A 98 13.75 4.81 -11.95
CA GLY A 98 14.22 5.85 -11.02
C GLY A 98 13.12 6.70 -10.38
N HIS A 99 11.87 6.61 -10.81
CA HIS A 99 10.77 7.29 -10.14
C HIS A 99 10.40 6.58 -8.81
N ALA A 100 10.03 7.35 -7.78
CA ALA A 100 9.68 6.81 -6.47
C ALA A 100 8.57 5.74 -6.54
N TYR A 101 7.58 5.93 -7.41
CA TYR A 101 6.46 5.01 -7.61
C TYR A 101 6.73 3.89 -8.63
N SER A 102 7.94 3.76 -9.16
CA SER A 102 8.31 2.67 -10.09
C SER A 102 8.45 1.29 -9.41
N GLN A 103 8.39 1.26 -8.10
CA GLN A 103 8.51 0.03 -7.31
C GLN A 103 7.25 -0.85 -7.44
N PRO A 104 7.35 -2.16 -7.22
CA PRO A 104 6.20 -3.07 -7.26
C PRO A 104 5.02 -2.56 -6.42
N LEU A 105 3.80 -2.55 -6.97
CA LEU A 105 2.57 -2.13 -6.24
C LEU A 105 2.28 -3.00 -5.01
N THR A 106 2.86 -4.19 -4.93
CA THR A 106 2.80 -5.04 -3.75
C THR A 106 3.57 -4.46 -2.56
N GLY A 107 4.40 -3.44 -2.77
CA GLY A 107 5.26 -2.85 -1.76
C GLY A 107 6.41 -3.74 -1.29
N SER A 108 6.59 -4.90 -1.93
CA SER A 108 7.54 -5.92 -1.47
C SER A 108 8.98 -5.69 -1.92
N GLY A 109 9.23 -4.76 -2.85
CA GLY A 109 10.56 -4.54 -3.43
C GLY A 109 11.04 -5.70 -4.28
N THR A 110 12.34 -5.88 -4.37
CA THR A 110 12.99 -7.00 -5.07
C THR A 110 13.82 -7.84 -4.11
N PRO A 111 14.08 -9.12 -4.42
CA PRO A 111 14.97 -9.96 -3.60
C PRO A 111 16.34 -9.32 -3.38
N GLU A 112 16.88 -8.63 -4.38
CA GLU A 112 18.16 -7.94 -4.35
C GLU A 112 18.13 -6.76 -3.39
N SER A 113 17.09 -5.89 -3.49
CA SER A 113 16.94 -4.76 -2.58
C SER A 113 16.75 -5.20 -1.13
N ILE A 114 15.95 -6.26 -0.90
CA ILE A 114 15.73 -6.79 0.46
C ILE A 114 17.02 -7.40 1.05
N LYS A 115 17.85 -8.05 0.24
CA LYS A 115 19.14 -8.59 0.70
C LYS A 115 20.15 -7.51 1.03
N SER A 116 20.11 -6.37 0.35
CA SER A 116 21.06 -5.28 0.56
C SER A 116 20.74 -4.39 1.75
N LEU A 117 19.49 -4.37 2.24
CA LEU A 117 19.10 -3.57 3.39
C LEU A 117 19.88 -3.97 4.64
N THR A 118 20.45 -2.99 5.30
CA THR A 118 21.18 -3.15 6.56
C THR A 118 20.31 -2.70 7.75
N ARG A 119 20.75 -3.01 8.96
CA ARG A 119 20.14 -2.49 10.20
C ARG A 119 20.19 -0.95 10.22
N GLU A 120 21.31 -0.39 9.80
CA GLU A 120 21.56 1.06 9.72
C GLU A 120 20.57 1.76 8.78
N ASP A 121 20.24 1.14 7.65
CA ASP A 121 19.23 1.67 6.72
C ASP A 121 17.85 1.77 7.39
N LEU A 122 17.47 0.78 8.19
CA LEU A 122 16.20 0.79 8.92
C LEU A 122 16.17 1.87 10.00
N ILE A 123 17.27 2.02 10.76
CA ILE A 123 17.42 3.07 11.77
C ILE A 123 17.36 4.46 11.11
N GLN A 124 18.12 4.66 10.04
CA GLN A 124 18.13 5.92 9.30
C GLN A 124 16.74 6.26 8.75
N HIS A 125 16.04 5.29 8.18
CA HIS A 125 14.68 5.47 7.69
C HIS A 125 13.73 5.90 8.81
N ALA A 126 13.77 5.21 9.96
CA ALA A 126 12.95 5.55 11.12
C ALA A 126 13.24 6.99 11.61
N GLN A 127 14.50 7.35 11.80
CA GLN A 127 14.91 8.70 12.24
C GLN A 127 14.52 9.80 11.25
N THR A 128 14.51 9.48 9.95
CA THR A 128 14.16 10.45 8.90
C THR A 128 12.67 10.71 8.81
N TRP A 129 11.83 9.68 8.94
CA TRP A 129 10.42 9.76 8.59
C TRP A 129 9.46 9.62 9.77
N LEU A 130 9.83 8.86 10.83
CA LEU A 130 9.01 8.70 12.04
C LEU A 130 9.34 9.83 13.02
N ARG A 131 8.77 11.01 12.78
CA ARG A 131 9.04 12.23 13.51
C ARG A 131 7.74 13.00 13.80
N PRO A 132 7.64 13.72 14.93
CA PRO A 132 6.38 14.35 15.36
C PRO A 132 5.87 15.41 14.38
N ASP A 133 6.77 16.15 13.72
CA ASP A 133 6.43 17.17 12.71
C ASP A 133 6.02 16.57 11.34
N ASN A 134 6.02 15.25 11.22
CA ASN A 134 5.53 14.48 10.07
C ASN A 134 4.40 13.51 10.44
N ALA A 135 3.86 13.60 11.65
CA ALA A 135 2.86 12.68 12.16
C ALA A 135 1.49 13.35 12.30
N LYS A 136 0.45 12.55 12.04
CA LYS A 136 -0.93 12.87 12.38
C LYS A 136 -1.47 11.76 13.26
N LEU A 137 -2.15 12.13 14.35
CA LEU A 137 -2.81 11.18 15.23
C LEU A 137 -4.32 11.36 15.12
N VAL A 138 -5.03 10.26 15.00
CA VAL A 138 -6.50 10.21 15.00
C VAL A 138 -6.93 9.25 16.10
N ILE A 139 -7.77 9.71 17.01
CA ILE A 139 -8.36 8.92 18.09
C ILE A 139 -9.87 8.88 17.90
N VAL A 140 -10.42 7.67 17.91
CA VAL A 140 -11.86 7.42 17.83
C VAL A 140 -12.23 6.47 18.97
N GLY A 141 -13.17 6.87 19.84
CA GLY A 141 -13.59 6.03 20.96
C GLY A 141 -14.29 6.81 22.05
N ASP A 142 -14.49 6.14 23.19
CA ASP A 142 -15.07 6.73 24.39
C ASP A 142 -14.01 7.53 25.16
N THR A 143 -13.77 8.75 24.67
CA THR A 143 -12.82 9.72 25.24
C THR A 143 -13.25 11.14 24.85
N ASN A 144 -12.61 12.15 25.43
CA ASN A 144 -12.76 13.53 25.04
C ASN A 144 -11.40 14.19 24.72
N VAL A 145 -11.44 15.38 24.13
CA VAL A 145 -10.24 16.07 23.65
C VAL A 145 -9.27 16.35 24.80
N GLU A 146 -9.75 16.78 25.96
CA GLU A 146 -8.92 17.15 27.10
C GLU A 146 -8.18 15.95 27.68
N GLN A 147 -8.88 14.82 27.82
CA GLN A 147 -8.28 13.57 28.29
C GLN A 147 -7.25 13.00 27.29
N ALA A 148 -7.62 12.97 26.01
CA ALA A 148 -6.73 12.51 24.96
C ALA A 148 -5.48 13.37 24.88
N GLN A 149 -5.62 14.70 24.90
CA GLN A 149 -4.50 15.64 24.85
C GLN A 149 -3.56 15.44 26.05
N SER A 150 -4.10 15.36 27.26
CA SER A 150 -3.28 15.17 28.48
C SER A 150 -2.46 13.90 28.41
N LEU A 151 -3.05 12.78 27.98
CA LEU A 151 -2.34 11.49 27.82
C LEU A 151 -1.26 11.56 26.72
N LEU A 152 -1.55 12.22 25.61
CA LEU A 152 -0.59 12.38 24.52
C LEU A 152 0.60 13.23 24.94
N GLU A 153 0.35 14.36 25.59
CA GLU A 153 1.39 15.24 26.10
C GLU A 153 2.29 14.52 27.12
N GLU A 154 1.72 13.68 27.98
CA GLU A 154 2.48 12.85 28.91
C GLU A 154 3.33 11.82 28.19
N GLN A 155 2.72 11.04 27.29
CA GLN A 155 3.39 9.89 26.67
C GLN A 155 4.40 10.29 25.59
N PHE A 156 4.13 11.36 24.83
CA PHE A 156 4.99 11.78 23.71
C PHE A 156 5.84 13.02 24.00
N ALA A 157 5.92 13.49 25.25
CA ALA A 157 6.74 14.65 25.64
C ALA A 157 8.21 14.54 25.22
N SER A 158 8.76 13.33 25.23
CA SER A 158 10.15 13.05 24.82
C SER A 158 10.35 12.95 23.31
N TRP A 159 9.27 12.79 22.53
CA TRP A 159 9.37 12.63 21.09
C TRP A 159 9.56 13.98 20.41
N GLN A 160 10.81 14.32 20.14
CA GLN A 160 11.22 15.60 19.57
C GLN A 160 11.56 15.46 18.09
N ALA A 161 11.20 16.48 17.30
CA ALA A 161 11.62 16.54 15.92
C ALA A 161 13.15 16.66 15.82
N PRO A 162 13.81 15.90 14.92
CA PRO A 162 15.22 16.10 14.64
C PRO A 162 15.51 17.54 14.20
N ALA A 163 16.73 18.04 14.46
CA ALA A 163 17.14 19.36 14.00
C ALA A 163 17.27 19.50 12.48
N SER A 164 17.38 18.36 11.77
CA SER A 164 17.41 18.34 10.31
C SER A 164 16.01 18.53 9.72
N ASP A 165 15.93 19.24 8.61
CA ASP A 165 14.68 19.35 7.84
C ASP A 165 14.21 17.98 7.33
N LYS A 166 12.91 17.83 7.20
CA LYS A 166 12.31 16.67 6.54
C LYS A 166 12.68 16.70 5.05
N PRO A 167 13.17 15.59 4.48
CA PRO A 167 13.44 15.55 3.05
C PRO A 167 12.19 15.82 2.21
N GLU A 168 12.37 16.60 1.14
CA GLU A 168 11.33 16.78 0.13
C GLU A 168 11.27 15.56 -0.79
N LYS A 169 10.05 15.15 -1.16
CA LYS A 169 9.83 14.08 -2.13
C LYS A 169 9.73 14.68 -3.54
N THR A 170 10.42 14.09 -4.49
CA THR A 170 10.24 14.41 -5.92
C THR A 170 9.31 13.37 -6.52
N LEU A 171 8.06 13.75 -6.72
CA LEU A 171 6.98 12.87 -7.17
C LEU A 171 6.46 13.21 -8.58
N ASP A 172 7.14 14.08 -9.31
CA ASP A 172 6.70 14.50 -10.65
C ASP A 172 6.84 13.34 -11.64
N ALA A 173 5.74 12.97 -12.28
CA ALA A 173 5.74 12.07 -13.42
C ALA A 173 5.14 12.78 -14.63
N SER A 174 5.80 12.66 -15.77
CA SER A 174 5.25 13.13 -17.03
C SER A 174 4.08 12.25 -17.43
N MET A 175 2.89 12.84 -17.51
CA MET A 175 1.74 12.24 -18.19
C MET A 175 2.03 12.21 -19.70
N ALA A 176 2.96 11.36 -20.11
CA ALA A 176 3.31 11.26 -21.52
C ALA A 176 2.09 10.78 -22.31
N SER A 177 1.59 11.63 -23.22
CA SER A 177 0.68 11.21 -24.28
C SER A 177 1.46 10.30 -25.24
N GLY A 178 1.50 9.03 -24.94
CA GLY A 178 2.21 8.02 -25.74
C GLY A 178 1.23 7.10 -26.47
N THR A 179 1.73 6.43 -27.48
CA THR A 179 1.02 5.32 -28.11
C THR A 179 0.80 4.20 -27.09
N SER A 180 -0.38 3.59 -27.13
CA SER A 180 -0.68 2.40 -26.31
C SER A 180 0.37 1.31 -26.54
N ARG A 181 0.88 0.74 -25.45
CA ARG A 181 1.88 -0.34 -25.49
C ARG A 181 1.27 -1.60 -24.91
N VAL A 182 1.60 -2.75 -25.47
CA VAL A 182 1.19 -4.07 -24.95
C VAL A 182 2.43 -4.83 -24.55
N PHE A 183 2.44 -5.33 -23.33
CA PHE A 183 3.50 -6.19 -22.78
C PHE A 183 2.92 -7.56 -22.49
N LEU A 184 3.58 -8.60 -23.00
CA LEU A 184 3.19 -9.98 -22.79
C LEU A 184 4.19 -10.66 -21.83
N ILE A 185 3.68 -11.17 -20.72
CA ILE A 185 4.43 -12.01 -19.79
C ILE A 185 3.94 -13.44 -19.98
N ASP A 186 4.80 -14.29 -20.54
CA ASP A 186 4.46 -15.70 -20.81
C ASP A 186 4.43 -16.53 -19.53
N LYS A 187 3.31 -17.19 -19.28
CA LYS A 187 3.09 -18.13 -18.16
C LYS A 187 2.43 -19.41 -18.68
N PRO A 188 3.21 -20.31 -19.30
CA PRO A 188 2.67 -21.54 -19.88
C PRO A 188 1.91 -22.38 -18.85
N GLY A 189 0.79 -22.95 -19.29
CA GLY A 189 -0.01 -23.88 -18.48
C GLY A 189 -0.99 -23.20 -17.50
N ASN A 190 -1.07 -21.86 -17.47
CA ASN A 190 -2.13 -21.20 -16.70
C ASN A 190 -3.46 -21.27 -17.42
N PRO A 191 -4.57 -21.61 -16.72
CA PRO A 191 -5.89 -21.68 -17.31
C PRO A 191 -6.52 -20.31 -17.56
N GLN A 192 -5.93 -19.25 -17.03
CA GLN A 192 -6.39 -17.87 -17.14
C GLN A 192 -5.28 -16.95 -17.60
N SER A 193 -5.62 -15.99 -18.45
CA SER A 193 -4.82 -14.79 -18.70
C SER A 193 -5.23 -13.70 -17.71
N VAL A 194 -4.26 -12.99 -17.16
CA VAL A 194 -4.53 -11.79 -16.36
C VAL A 194 -4.26 -10.57 -17.23
N ILE A 195 -5.29 -9.80 -17.50
CA ILE A 195 -5.20 -8.53 -18.21
C ILE A 195 -5.10 -7.42 -17.17
N ILE A 196 -4.06 -6.59 -17.28
CA ILE A 196 -3.95 -5.34 -16.54
C ILE A 196 -3.74 -4.22 -17.54
N ALA A 197 -4.70 -3.29 -17.61
CA ALA A 197 -4.56 -2.04 -18.34
C ALA A 197 -4.32 -0.92 -17.32
N GLY A 198 -3.33 -0.07 -17.57
CA GLY A 198 -2.96 1.02 -16.67
C GLY A 198 -2.69 2.30 -17.43
N GLN A 199 -3.04 3.42 -16.80
CA GLN A 199 -2.64 4.76 -17.24
C GLN A 199 -2.37 5.65 -16.04
N LEU A 200 -1.49 6.64 -16.20
CA LEU A 200 -1.29 7.67 -15.19
C LEU A 200 -2.60 8.45 -15.01
N ALA A 201 -2.89 8.79 -13.77
CA ALA A 201 -4.11 9.47 -13.35
C ALA A 201 -3.74 10.69 -12.48
N PRO A 202 -4.68 11.60 -12.24
CA PRO A 202 -4.47 12.69 -11.30
C PRO A 202 -4.08 12.17 -9.90
N SER A 203 -3.35 13.01 -9.17
CA SER A 203 -3.05 12.81 -7.74
C SER A 203 -4.33 12.76 -6.91
N GLY A 204 -4.30 12.07 -5.78
CA GLY A 204 -5.36 12.11 -4.77
C GLY A 204 -5.55 13.46 -4.08
N GLN A 205 -4.65 14.43 -4.34
CA GLN A 205 -4.70 15.78 -3.76
C GLN A 205 -5.50 16.79 -4.63
N VAL A 206 -6.08 16.34 -5.77
CA VAL A 206 -6.88 17.23 -6.62
C VAL A 206 -8.25 17.53 -5.99
N ASP A 207 -8.78 18.73 -6.26
CA ASP A 207 -10.06 19.18 -5.69
C ASP A 207 -11.26 18.29 -6.05
N ASN A 208 -11.17 17.59 -7.19
CA ASN A 208 -12.22 16.71 -7.68
C ASN A 208 -11.95 15.22 -7.43
N ALA A 209 -11.12 14.86 -6.45
CA ALA A 209 -10.78 13.47 -6.10
C ALA A 209 -12.03 12.61 -5.86
N ASP A 210 -13.02 13.11 -5.11
CA ASP A 210 -14.28 12.40 -4.87
C ASP A 210 -15.03 12.09 -6.17
N THR A 211 -14.98 13.00 -7.16
CA THR A 211 -15.61 12.79 -8.47
C THR A 211 -14.91 11.66 -9.24
N ILE A 212 -13.58 11.60 -9.18
CA ILE A 212 -12.80 10.52 -9.80
C ILE A 212 -13.12 9.17 -9.14
N ASP A 213 -13.28 9.14 -7.81
CA ASP A 213 -13.62 7.92 -7.09
C ASP A 213 -15.04 7.42 -7.45
N VAL A 214 -16.02 8.32 -7.52
CA VAL A 214 -17.38 8.00 -8.00
C VAL A 214 -17.35 7.48 -9.43
N MET A 215 -16.59 8.15 -10.32
CA MET A 215 -16.38 7.70 -11.69
C MET A 215 -15.78 6.30 -11.73
N ASN A 216 -14.73 6.04 -10.97
CA ASN A 216 -14.10 4.73 -10.88
C ASN A 216 -15.08 3.66 -10.34
N THR A 217 -15.92 4.01 -9.37
CA THR A 217 -16.92 3.11 -8.80
C THR A 217 -17.91 2.62 -9.87
N ILE A 218 -18.34 3.49 -10.77
CA ILE A 218 -19.23 3.14 -11.89
C ILE A 218 -18.52 2.27 -12.92
N LEU A 219 -17.27 2.61 -13.26
CA LEU A 219 -16.48 1.92 -14.28
C LEU A 219 -16.09 0.49 -13.86
N GLY A 220 -15.55 0.33 -12.66
CA GLY A 220 -15.00 -0.96 -12.20
C GLY A 220 -14.85 -1.12 -10.69
N GLY A 221 -15.22 -0.13 -9.88
CA GLY A 221 -15.01 -0.14 -8.43
C GLY A 221 -16.08 -0.90 -7.64
N SER A 222 -17.16 -1.35 -8.26
CA SER A 222 -18.26 -2.06 -7.60
C SER A 222 -18.62 -3.38 -8.29
N PHE A 223 -19.39 -4.23 -7.61
CA PHE A 223 -19.88 -5.47 -8.21
C PHE A 223 -20.76 -5.23 -9.44
N THR A 224 -21.59 -4.19 -9.41
CA THR A 224 -22.49 -3.78 -10.51
C THR A 224 -21.85 -2.81 -11.49
N SER A 225 -20.54 -2.64 -11.43
CA SER A 225 -19.80 -1.77 -12.34
C SER A 225 -19.81 -2.28 -13.78
N ARG A 226 -19.60 -1.38 -14.73
CA ARG A 226 -19.65 -1.67 -16.17
C ARG A 226 -18.71 -2.81 -16.57
N LEU A 227 -17.43 -2.77 -16.14
CA LEU A 227 -16.45 -3.82 -16.44
C LEU A 227 -16.88 -5.19 -15.90
N ASN A 228 -17.37 -5.23 -14.67
CA ASN A 228 -17.78 -6.49 -14.06
C ASN A 228 -19.06 -7.05 -14.70
N MET A 229 -20.05 -6.20 -14.96
CA MET A 229 -21.28 -6.61 -15.64
C MET A 229 -21.00 -7.14 -17.04
N ASN A 230 -20.09 -6.48 -17.80
CA ASN A 230 -19.72 -6.94 -19.12
C ASN A 230 -18.99 -8.30 -19.08
N LEU A 231 -17.79 -8.34 -18.45
CA LEU A 231 -16.93 -9.51 -18.56
C LEU A 231 -17.37 -10.70 -17.72
N ARG A 232 -18.05 -10.46 -16.60
CA ARG A 232 -18.51 -11.51 -15.70
C ARG A 232 -19.94 -11.93 -16.02
N GLU A 233 -20.91 -10.99 -15.94
CA GLU A 233 -22.33 -11.34 -16.00
C GLU A 233 -22.79 -11.60 -17.43
N ASP A 234 -22.44 -10.73 -18.39
CA ASP A 234 -22.90 -10.87 -19.77
C ASP A 234 -22.09 -11.90 -20.57
N LYS A 235 -20.76 -11.88 -20.44
CA LYS A 235 -19.87 -12.72 -21.24
C LYS A 235 -19.49 -14.04 -20.54
N GLY A 236 -19.45 -14.07 -19.20
CA GLY A 236 -19.02 -15.24 -18.45
C GLY A 236 -17.53 -15.59 -18.64
N TRP A 237 -16.68 -14.63 -19.08
CA TRP A 237 -15.28 -14.87 -19.37
C TRP A 237 -14.36 -14.67 -18.17
N SER A 238 -14.87 -14.04 -17.11
CA SER A 238 -14.15 -13.73 -15.88
C SER A 238 -14.98 -14.06 -14.65
N TYR A 239 -14.33 -14.35 -13.52
CA TYR A 239 -14.96 -14.38 -12.21
C TYR A 239 -15.12 -12.98 -11.59
N GLY A 240 -14.49 -11.98 -12.17
CA GLY A 240 -14.62 -10.59 -11.78
C GLY A 240 -13.62 -9.71 -12.51
N ALA A 241 -14.09 -8.55 -12.96
CA ALA A 241 -13.27 -7.49 -13.53
C ALA A 241 -13.49 -6.21 -12.73
N ARG A 242 -12.42 -5.44 -12.53
CA ARG A 242 -12.49 -4.23 -11.70
C ARG A 242 -11.55 -3.15 -12.21
N SER A 243 -11.85 -1.90 -11.85
CA SER A 243 -10.90 -0.81 -11.91
C SER A 243 -10.58 -0.29 -10.52
N ILE A 244 -9.38 0.26 -10.38
CA ILE A 244 -8.88 0.86 -9.13
C ILE A 244 -8.17 2.14 -9.53
N TRP A 245 -8.53 3.24 -8.88
CA TRP A 245 -7.73 4.45 -8.89
C TRP A 245 -6.85 4.46 -7.65
N LEU A 246 -5.54 4.52 -7.85
CA LEU A 246 -4.55 4.71 -6.79
C LEU A 246 -4.32 6.20 -6.65
N ASP A 247 -4.85 6.76 -5.58
CA ASP A 247 -4.90 8.18 -5.23
C ASP A 247 -3.62 8.65 -4.52
N ASN A 248 -2.48 8.37 -5.11
CA ASN A 248 -1.18 8.72 -4.53
C ASN A 248 -1.04 10.22 -4.24
N GLU A 249 -0.10 10.60 -3.36
CA GLU A 249 0.28 12.00 -3.09
C GLU A 249 0.79 12.70 -4.36
N GLY A 250 1.62 12.02 -5.14
CA GLY A 250 2.01 12.40 -6.49
C GLY A 250 1.03 11.87 -7.55
N PRO A 251 1.46 11.68 -8.79
CA PRO A 251 0.62 11.15 -9.87
C PRO A 251 0.00 9.81 -9.49
N GLY A 252 -1.31 9.71 -9.67
CA GLY A 252 -2.08 8.51 -9.46
C GLY A 252 -1.92 7.49 -10.58
N LEU A 253 -2.54 6.35 -10.42
CA LEU A 253 -2.59 5.29 -11.43
C LEU A 253 -4.00 4.71 -11.50
N LEU A 254 -4.63 4.78 -12.66
CA LEU A 254 -5.88 4.07 -12.93
C LEU A 254 -5.56 2.71 -13.54
N ILE A 255 -6.03 1.65 -12.90
CA ILE A 255 -5.78 0.27 -13.31
C ILE A 255 -7.10 -0.44 -13.55
N ALA A 256 -7.27 -1.08 -14.71
CA ALA A 256 -8.28 -2.10 -14.90
C ALA A 256 -7.65 -3.48 -14.83
N LEU A 257 -8.26 -4.40 -14.09
CA LEU A 257 -7.78 -5.75 -13.83
C LEU A 257 -8.87 -6.77 -14.12
N ALA A 258 -8.57 -7.72 -14.99
CA ALA A 258 -9.49 -8.80 -15.35
C ALA A 258 -8.74 -10.13 -15.54
N PRO A 259 -8.85 -11.09 -14.62
CA PRO A 259 -8.52 -12.49 -14.87
C PRO A 259 -9.57 -13.10 -15.79
N VAL A 260 -9.18 -13.57 -16.96
CA VAL A 260 -10.11 -14.09 -17.98
C VAL A 260 -9.70 -15.47 -18.46
N GLN A 261 -10.62 -16.21 -19.05
CA GLN A 261 -10.29 -17.46 -19.74
C GLN A 261 -9.25 -17.18 -20.83
N THR A 262 -8.22 -18.03 -20.94
CA THR A 262 -7.10 -17.80 -21.84
C THR A 262 -7.50 -17.70 -23.31
N ASP A 263 -8.50 -18.48 -23.75
CA ASP A 263 -9.06 -18.44 -25.11
C ASP A 263 -9.91 -17.20 -25.40
N LYS A 264 -10.20 -16.38 -24.38
CA LYS A 264 -10.98 -15.13 -24.46
C LYS A 264 -10.14 -13.87 -24.21
N THR A 265 -8.82 -14.00 -24.17
CA THR A 265 -7.91 -12.87 -23.85
C THR A 265 -8.10 -11.70 -24.83
N LYS A 266 -8.12 -11.96 -26.13
CA LYS A 266 -8.25 -10.92 -27.16
C LYS A 266 -9.59 -10.22 -27.09
N GLU A 267 -10.68 -10.99 -27.02
CA GLU A 267 -12.03 -10.47 -26.94
C GLU A 267 -12.25 -9.67 -25.65
N SER A 268 -11.67 -10.11 -24.54
CA SER A 268 -11.75 -9.40 -23.27
C SER A 268 -11.01 -8.06 -23.31
N ILE A 269 -9.86 -7.97 -23.98
CA ILE A 269 -9.17 -6.69 -24.19
C ILE A 269 -10.06 -5.74 -25.00
N GLN A 270 -10.72 -6.25 -26.05
CA GLN A 270 -11.61 -5.44 -26.88
C GLN A 270 -12.82 -4.92 -26.09
N GLU A 271 -13.42 -5.75 -25.24
CA GLU A 271 -14.55 -5.33 -24.38
C GLU A 271 -14.09 -4.31 -23.31
N ILE A 272 -12.91 -4.50 -22.69
CA ILE A 272 -12.34 -3.51 -21.76
C ILE A 272 -12.17 -2.16 -22.46
N MET A 273 -11.53 -2.13 -23.63
CA MET A 273 -11.33 -0.90 -24.40
C MET A 273 -12.65 -0.24 -24.79
N LYS A 274 -13.65 -1.03 -25.15
CA LYS A 274 -14.99 -0.55 -25.47
C LYS A 274 -15.65 0.13 -24.25
N GLU A 275 -15.57 -0.46 -23.07
CA GLU A 275 -16.12 0.14 -21.85
C GLU A 275 -15.46 1.48 -21.53
N PHE A 276 -14.15 1.58 -21.66
CA PHE A 276 -13.43 2.86 -21.49
C PHE A 276 -13.89 3.90 -22.51
N THR A 277 -13.91 3.55 -23.81
CA THR A 277 -14.27 4.49 -24.87
C THR A 277 -15.73 4.97 -24.77
N GLN A 278 -16.65 4.08 -24.43
CA GLN A 278 -18.06 4.44 -24.25
C GLN A 278 -18.27 5.30 -23.01
N TYR A 279 -17.46 5.14 -21.98
CA TYR A 279 -17.56 5.92 -20.75
C TYR A 279 -17.05 7.36 -20.94
N GLU A 280 -16.11 7.59 -21.86
CA GLU A 280 -15.65 8.93 -22.23
C GLU A 280 -16.65 9.72 -23.09
N GLY A 281 -17.57 9.01 -23.74
CA GLY A 281 -18.52 9.59 -24.72
C GLY A 281 -19.92 9.86 -24.20
N ASP A 282 -20.25 9.40 -23.00
CA ASP A 282 -21.53 9.62 -22.30
C ASP A 282 -21.38 10.75 -21.27
#